data_0983fc5a0d5c4f3c030015670fc4a7ff
#
_entry.id   0983fc5a0d5c4f3c030015670fc4a7ff
#
_cell.length_a   1.000
_cell.length_b   1.000
_cell.length_c   1.000
_cell.angle_alpha   90.00
_cell.angle_beta   90.00
_cell.angle_gamma   90.00
#
_symmetry.space_group_name_H-M   'P 1'
#
loop_
_entity.id
_entity.type
_entity.pdbx_description
1 polymer ?
#
loop_
_entity_poly.entity_id
_entity_poly.type
_entity_poly.pdbx_seq_one_letter_code
_entity_poly.pdbx_strand_id
1 'polypeptide(L)'
;MEYKVNVGNNLIYCRNLPIFEKNYKMSKIDDIIMEFASNYLEFNADDVFDYCQTREKTTLPYIRKVLMRLVNNGKLIRPCRGVYLKPDKGIFRPQVSRDVMEIYQTLKNKYPFTKVCIYEGPWISPLLHHIASNQTIYVEVEKEASEFVFDYLKADGVKAFYKPDQDMVYRYINLDERNIFVKNLVSEAPLQKIEGILVSTLEKILVDIYCDQDFSYLQGSEYERIAENAMTIFNINKTKLLRYAKRRGVKEELKKIYNEL
;
A
#
# COMPACT_ATOMS: atom_id res chain seq x y z
N MET A 1 5.52 1.63 -22.97
CA MET A 1 4.27 2.07 -23.61
C MET A 1 3.72 3.21 -22.76
N GLU A 2 3.61 4.40 -23.33
CA GLU A 2 3.05 5.55 -22.61
C GLU A 2 1.53 5.53 -22.80
N TYR A 3 0.79 5.51 -21.71
CA TYR A 3 -0.66 5.68 -21.77
C TYR A 3 -1.01 7.12 -21.44
N LYS A 4 -1.78 7.75 -22.33
CA LYS A 4 -2.35 9.08 -22.13
C LYS A 4 -3.69 8.92 -21.43
N VAL A 5 -3.82 9.45 -20.23
CA VAL A 5 -5.11 9.55 -19.54
C VAL A 5 -5.56 11.00 -19.60
N ASN A 6 -6.76 11.21 -20.15
CA ASN A 6 -7.37 12.54 -20.27
C ASN A 6 -8.24 12.75 -19.02
N VAL A 7 -7.83 13.64 -18.13
CA VAL A 7 -8.61 14.02 -16.95
C VAL A 7 -8.87 15.53 -17.03
N GLY A 8 -10.06 15.88 -17.47
CA GLY A 8 -10.41 17.28 -17.73
C GLY A 8 -9.53 17.90 -18.83
N ASN A 9 -9.24 19.20 -18.75
CA ASN A 9 -8.44 19.90 -19.75
C ASN A 9 -6.91 19.74 -19.61
N ASN A 10 -6.42 18.81 -18.80
CA ASN A 10 -5.00 18.56 -18.59
C ASN A 10 -4.60 17.14 -19.01
N LEU A 11 -3.61 17.06 -19.91
CA LEU A 11 -2.94 15.83 -20.28
C LEU A 11 -1.93 15.44 -19.16
N ILE A 12 -2.26 14.43 -18.40
CA ILE A 12 -1.32 13.85 -17.42
C ILE A 12 -0.51 12.76 -18.14
N TYR A 13 0.78 13.00 -18.30
CA TYR A 13 1.72 11.99 -18.77
C TYR A 13 2.04 11.03 -17.61
N CYS A 14 1.36 9.92 -17.55
CA CYS A 14 1.78 8.81 -16.72
C CYS A 14 3.01 8.15 -17.38
N ARG A 15 4.22 8.62 -17.06
CA ARG A 15 5.42 7.85 -17.33
C ARG A 15 5.32 6.57 -16.51
N ASN A 16 5.44 5.44 -17.21
CA ASN A 16 5.49 4.09 -16.69
C ASN A 16 5.73 4.04 -15.18
N LEU A 17 4.67 3.88 -14.39
CA LEU A 17 4.80 3.17 -13.14
C LEU A 17 5.29 1.78 -13.56
N PRO A 18 6.46 1.32 -13.12
CA PRO A 18 6.82 -0.06 -13.35
C PRO A 18 5.80 -0.92 -12.60
N ILE A 19 4.78 -1.37 -13.33
CA ILE A 19 4.06 -2.57 -12.96
C ILE A 19 5.11 -3.66 -13.15
N PHE A 20 5.95 -3.85 -12.13
CA PHE A 20 6.79 -5.03 -12.06
C PHE A 20 5.85 -6.21 -11.82
N GLU A 21 5.29 -6.69 -12.91
CA GLU A 21 4.96 -8.08 -13.00
C GLU A 21 6.26 -8.84 -12.70
N LYS A 22 6.46 -9.20 -11.44
CA LYS A 22 7.24 -10.42 -11.19
C LYS A 22 6.67 -11.39 -12.19
N ASN A 23 7.49 -12.05 -13.01
CA ASN A 23 7.09 -13.02 -14.02
C ASN A 23 6.22 -14.13 -13.39
N TYR A 24 5.01 -13.74 -12.97
CA TYR A 24 3.97 -14.66 -12.56
C TYR A 24 3.45 -15.27 -13.87
N LYS A 25 4.01 -16.42 -14.22
CA LYS A 25 3.52 -17.19 -15.35
C LYS A 25 2.12 -17.66 -14.98
N MET A 26 1.12 -17.01 -15.54
CA MET A 26 -0.27 -17.41 -15.38
C MET A 26 -0.41 -18.85 -15.84
N SER A 27 -1.11 -19.65 -15.06
CA SER A 27 -1.49 -20.99 -15.45
C SER A 27 -2.74 -20.93 -16.34
N LYS A 28 -2.99 -21.96 -17.14
CA LYS A 28 -4.18 -22.04 -17.97
C LYS A 28 -5.48 -21.78 -17.21
N ILE A 29 -5.56 -22.24 -15.96
CA ILE A 29 -6.74 -22.00 -15.09
C ILE A 29 -6.84 -20.53 -14.65
N ASP A 30 -5.71 -19.83 -14.46
CA ASP A 30 -5.71 -18.40 -14.13
C ASP A 30 -6.29 -17.59 -15.30
N ASP A 31 -5.89 -17.92 -16.54
CA ASP A 31 -6.38 -17.25 -17.75
C ASP A 31 -7.89 -17.42 -17.88
N ILE A 32 -8.40 -18.65 -17.68
CA ILE A 32 -9.84 -18.94 -17.72
C ILE A 32 -10.60 -18.13 -16.65
N ILE A 33 -10.07 -18.04 -15.43
CA ILE A 33 -10.68 -17.27 -14.35
C ILE A 33 -10.66 -15.78 -14.67
N MET A 34 -9.57 -15.26 -15.23
CA MET A 34 -9.48 -13.84 -15.59
C MET A 34 -10.36 -13.46 -16.77
N GLU A 35 -10.56 -14.38 -17.72
CA GLU A 35 -11.56 -14.25 -18.79
C GLU A 35 -12.97 -14.15 -18.21
N PHE A 36 -13.34 -15.07 -17.31
CA PHE A 36 -14.61 -15.03 -16.60
C PHE A 36 -14.81 -13.71 -15.87
N ALA A 37 -13.82 -13.32 -15.04
CA ALA A 37 -13.84 -12.10 -14.25
C ALA A 37 -13.96 -10.81 -15.10
N SER A 38 -13.65 -10.84 -16.38
CA SER A 38 -13.80 -9.70 -17.29
C SER A 38 -15.22 -9.46 -17.75
N ASN A 39 -16.11 -10.47 -17.60
CA ASN A 39 -17.49 -10.42 -18.05
C ASN A 39 -18.49 -10.14 -16.92
N TYR A 40 -18.04 -10.12 -15.66
CA TYR A 40 -18.90 -9.94 -14.50
C TYR A 40 -18.38 -8.85 -13.58
N LEU A 41 -19.28 -8.02 -13.05
CA LEU A 41 -18.93 -6.96 -12.08
C LEU A 41 -18.46 -7.58 -10.77
N GLU A 42 -19.14 -8.62 -10.30
CA GLU A 42 -18.80 -9.40 -9.13
C GLU A 42 -19.18 -10.87 -9.34
N PHE A 43 -18.50 -11.77 -8.66
CA PHE A 43 -18.73 -13.22 -8.78
C PHE A 43 -18.26 -13.95 -7.51
N ASN A 44 -18.68 -15.19 -7.37
CA ASN A 44 -18.26 -16.08 -6.28
C ASN A 44 -17.44 -17.27 -6.79
N ALA A 45 -16.97 -18.12 -5.87
CA ALA A 45 -16.15 -19.28 -6.24
C ALA A 45 -16.93 -20.39 -6.95
N ASP A 46 -18.21 -20.50 -6.68
CA ASP A 46 -19.08 -21.52 -7.27
C ASP A 46 -19.38 -21.15 -8.73
N ASP A 47 -19.67 -19.87 -9.02
CA ASP A 47 -19.85 -19.37 -10.39
C ASP A 47 -18.60 -19.65 -11.26
N VAL A 48 -17.41 -19.38 -10.71
CA VAL A 48 -16.14 -19.65 -11.39
C VAL A 48 -15.90 -21.14 -11.58
N PHE A 49 -16.27 -21.94 -10.61
CA PHE A 49 -16.12 -23.40 -10.69
C PHE A 49 -16.96 -23.98 -11.81
N ASP A 50 -18.23 -23.59 -11.90
CA ASP A 50 -19.15 -24.04 -12.95
C ASP A 50 -18.64 -23.63 -14.33
N TYR A 51 -18.13 -22.42 -14.48
CA TYR A 51 -17.54 -21.95 -15.72
C TYR A 51 -16.27 -22.71 -16.11
N CYS A 52 -15.42 -23.00 -15.12
CA CYS A 52 -14.15 -23.72 -15.37
C CYS A 52 -14.39 -25.20 -15.72
N GLN A 53 -15.37 -25.86 -15.13
CA GLN A 53 -15.66 -27.28 -15.37
C GLN A 53 -15.91 -27.63 -16.85
N THR A 54 -16.46 -26.68 -17.61
CA THR A 54 -16.71 -26.86 -19.05
C THR A 54 -15.46 -26.79 -19.89
N ARG A 55 -14.31 -26.33 -19.34
CA ARG A 55 -13.07 -26.04 -20.05
C ARG A 55 -11.85 -26.81 -19.54
N GLU A 56 -11.82 -27.09 -18.24
CA GLU A 56 -10.68 -27.73 -17.58
C GLU A 56 -11.15 -28.54 -16.38
N LYS A 57 -10.66 -29.78 -16.24
CA LYS A 57 -10.94 -30.58 -15.04
C LYS A 57 -10.38 -29.89 -13.80
N THR A 58 -11.24 -29.51 -12.87
CA THR A 58 -10.87 -28.79 -11.65
C THR A 58 -11.79 -29.18 -10.48
N THR A 59 -11.44 -28.73 -9.29
CA THR A 59 -12.25 -28.91 -8.08
C THR A 59 -12.52 -27.57 -7.42
N LEU A 60 -13.63 -27.42 -6.74
CA LEU A 60 -13.99 -26.19 -6.03
C LEU A 60 -12.92 -25.75 -5.00
N PRO A 61 -12.34 -26.66 -4.19
CA PRO A 61 -11.22 -26.27 -3.30
C PRO A 61 -10.00 -25.70 -4.06
N TYR A 62 -9.69 -26.27 -5.24
CA TYR A 62 -8.61 -25.76 -6.07
C TYR A 62 -8.94 -24.37 -6.64
N ILE A 63 -10.17 -24.14 -7.14
CA ILE A 63 -10.63 -22.82 -7.58
C ILE A 63 -10.51 -21.79 -6.44
N ARG A 64 -10.96 -22.11 -5.24
CA ARG A 64 -10.80 -21.21 -4.07
C ARG A 64 -9.34 -20.88 -3.77
N LYS A 65 -8.42 -21.84 -3.90
CA LYS A 65 -6.98 -21.62 -3.76
C LYS A 65 -6.44 -20.70 -4.84
N VAL A 66 -6.87 -20.89 -6.09
CA VAL A 66 -6.45 -20.04 -7.22
C VAL A 66 -6.99 -18.62 -7.06
N LEU A 67 -8.27 -18.45 -6.73
CA LEU A 67 -8.86 -17.14 -6.47
C LEU A 67 -8.11 -16.37 -5.38
N MET A 68 -7.76 -17.03 -4.27
CA MET A 68 -6.94 -16.40 -3.23
C MET A 68 -5.55 -16.04 -3.72
N ARG A 69 -4.94 -16.86 -4.57
CA ARG A 69 -3.65 -16.56 -5.21
C ARG A 69 -3.76 -15.34 -6.12
N LEU A 70 -4.81 -15.24 -6.93
CA LEU A 70 -5.08 -14.10 -7.81
C LEU A 70 -5.33 -12.81 -7.00
N VAL A 71 -6.04 -12.91 -5.88
CA VAL A 71 -6.20 -11.79 -4.93
C VAL A 71 -4.83 -11.39 -4.34
N ASN A 72 -4.04 -12.34 -3.87
CA ASN A 72 -2.71 -12.07 -3.33
C ASN A 72 -1.76 -11.47 -4.36
N ASN A 73 -1.94 -11.81 -5.64
CA ASN A 73 -1.17 -11.24 -6.76
C ASN A 73 -1.78 -9.94 -7.31
N GLY A 74 -2.85 -9.43 -6.74
CA GLY A 74 -3.48 -8.18 -7.16
C GLY A 74 -4.20 -8.24 -8.50
N LYS A 75 -4.51 -9.43 -9.00
CA LYS A 75 -5.30 -9.59 -10.24
C LYS A 75 -6.81 -9.54 -9.96
N LEU A 76 -7.21 -9.89 -8.75
CA LEU A 76 -8.57 -9.80 -8.25
C LEU A 76 -8.61 -9.08 -6.90
N ILE A 77 -9.76 -8.54 -6.53
CA ILE A 77 -10.05 -8.07 -5.17
C ILE A 77 -11.17 -8.90 -4.55
N ARG A 78 -11.13 -9.01 -3.23
CA ARG A 78 -12.12 -9.69 -2.42
C ARG A 78 -12.70 -8.71 -1.40
N PRO A 79 -13.75 -7.94 -1.75
CA PRO A 79 -14.32 -6.90 -0.89
C PRO A 79 -14.92 -7.48 0.39
N CYS A 80 -15.55 -8.65 0.31
CA CYS A 80 -16.09 -9.38 1.45
C CYS A 80 -15.96 -10.90 1.25
N ARG A 81 -16.35 -11.68 2.26
CA ARG A 81 -16.29 -13.14 2.19
C ARG A 81 -17.16 -13.68 1.06
N GLY A 82 -16.53 -14.43 0.16
CA GLY A 82 -17.21 -15.11 -0.96
C GLY A 82 -17.37 -14.29 -2.23
N VAL A 83 -17.14 -12.96 -2.19
CA VAL A 83 -17.28 -12.09 -3.35
C VAL A 83 -15.93 -11.71 -3.92
N TYR A 84 -15.78 -11.86 -5.22
CA TYR A 84 -14.59 -11.49 -5.98
C TYR A 84 -14.98 -10.56 -7.13
N LEU A 85 -14.06 -9.68 -7.51
CA LEU A 85 -14.22 -8.83 -8.69
C LEU A 85 -12.85 -8.53 -9.32
N LYS A 86 -12.86 -8.20 -10.60
CA LYS A 86 -11.69 -7.68 -11.28
C LYS A 86 -11.58 -6.19 -10.97
N PRO A 87 -10.43 -5.69 -10.50
CA PRO A 87 -10.27 -4.27 -10.25
C PRO A 87 -10.33 -3.48 -11.55
N ASP A 88 -11.11 -2.43 -11.56
CA ASP A 88 -11.15 -1.41 -12.61
C ASP A 88 -10.01 -0.40 -12.48
N LYS A 89 -9.44 -0.28 -11.28
CA LYS A 89 -8.31 0.58 -10.92
C LYS A 89 -7.12 -0.24 -10.45
N GLY A 90 -5.95 0.38 -10.42
CA GLY A 90 -4.73 -0.26 -9.93
C GLY A 90 -4.86 -0.76 -8.48
N ILE A 91 -4.16 -1.84 -8.15
CA ILE A 91 -3.97 -2.27 -6.77
C ILE A 91 -2.62 -1.74 -6.31
N PHE A 92 -2.60 -1.08 -5.16
CA PHE A 92 -1.39 -0.56 -4.58
C PHE A 92 -0.45 -1.70 -4.14
N ARG A 93 0.58 -1.93 -4.95
CA ARG A 93 1.66 -2.90 -4.69
C ARG A 93 3.00 -2.24 -5.04
N PRO A 94 3.55 -1.44 -4.12
CA PRO A 94 4.81 -0.77 -4.36
C PRO A 94 5.96 -1.77 -4.49
N GLN A 95 6.97 -1.38 -5.25
CA GLN A 95 8.23 -2.12 -5.30
C GLN A 95 9.01 -1.83 -4.03
N VAL A 96 9.49 -2.88 -3.38
CA VAL A 96 10.35 -2.77 -2.20
C VAL A 96 11.78 -2.55 -2.68
N SER A 97 12.43 -1.47 -2.23
CA SER A 97 13.82 -1.20 -2.56
C SER A 97 14.75 -2.20 -1.87
N ARG A 98 15.97 -2.31 -2.40
CA ARG A 98 17.01 -3.16 -1.79
C ARG A 98 17.31 -2.74 -0.36
N ASP A 99 17.35 -1.44 -0.10
CA ASP A 99 17.66 -0.90 1.22
C ASP A 99 16.58 -1.23 2.24
N VAL A 100 15.29 -1.16 1.85
CA VAL A 100 14.19 -1.61 2.72
C VAL A 100 14.31 -3.09 3.04
N MET A 101 14.69 -3.91 2.05
CA MET A 101 14.92 -5.35 2.30
C MET A 101 16.05 -5.57 3.31
N GLU A 102 17.18 -4.88 3.14
CA GLU A 102 18.35 -5.00 4.02
C GLU A 102 18.02 -4.54 5.44
N ILE A 103 17.38 -3.37 5.59
CA ILE A 103 16.94 -2.85 6.90
C ILE A 103 15.96 -3.83 7.56
N TYR A 104 14.96 -4.30 6.82
CA TYR A 104 13.97 -5.23 7.37
C TYR A 104 14.62 -6.53 7.84
N GLN A 105 15.51 -7.12 7.05
CA GLN A 105 16.24 -8.34 7.39
C GLN A 105 17.14 -8.13 8.61
N THR A 106 17.89 -7.03 8.65
CA THR A 106 18.74 -6.64 9.78
C THR A 106 17.93 -6.54 11.07
N LEU A 107 16.80 -5.84 11.02
CA LEU A 107 15.91 -5.69 12.17
C LEU A 107 15.27 -7.01 12.59
N LYS A 108 14.84 -7.85 11.65
CA LYS A 108 14.27 -9.16 11.95
C LYS A 108 15.28 -10.15 12.51
N ASN A 109 16.53 -10.06 12.10
CA ASN A 109 17.63 -10.86 12.68
C ASN A 109 17.92 -10.43 14.12
N LYS A 110 17.95 -9.13 14.38
CA LYS A 110 18.22 -8.58 15.71
C LYS A 110 17.03 -8.73 16.67
N TYR A 111 15.80 -8.51 16.14
CA TYR A 111 14.55 -8.50 16.90
C TYR A 111 13.53 -9.46 16.26
N PRO A 112 13.74 -10.79 16.31
CA PRO A 112 12.94 -11.77 15.55
C PRO A 112 11.45 -11.77 15.91
N PHE A 113 11.11 -11.46 17.16
CA PHE A 113 9.74 -11.47 17.66
C PHE A 113 9.02 -10.12 17.49
N THR A 114 9.75 -9.04 17.26
CA THR A 114 9.17 -7.71 17.09
C THR A 114 8.46 -7.63 15.75
N LYS A 115 7.26 -7.06 15.75
CA LYS A 115 6.52 -6.76 14.53
C LYS A 115 7.13 -5.50 13.91
N VAL A 116 7.72 -5.66 12.74
CA VAL A 116 8.32 -4.57 11.97
C VAL A 116 7.49 -4.34 10.72
N CYS A 117 7.05 -3.11 10.50
CA CYS A 117 6.43 -2.65 9.26
C CYS A 117 7.30 -1.58 8.64
N ILE A 118 7.52 -1.65 7.32
CA ILE A 118 8.32 -0.65 6.61
C ILE A 118 7.55 -0.13 5.40
N TYR A 119 7.74 1.16 5.09
CA TYR A 119 7.34 1.75 3.82
C TYR A 119 8.28 2.91 3.45
N GLU A 120 8.22 3.37 2.21
CA GLU A 120 9.10 4.41 1.67
C GLU A 120 8.32 5.64 1.20
N GLY A 121 8.89 6.82 1.37
CA GLY A 121 8.34 8.07 0.85
C GLY A 121 8.09 8.06 -0.66
N PRO A 122 8.98 7.50 -1.51
CA PRO A 122 8.73 7.42 -2.95
C PRO A 122 7.46 6.69 -3.37
N TRP A 123 6.89 5.84 -2.50
CA TRP A 123 5.65 5.11 -2.83
C TRP A 123 4.43 6.02 -2.98
N ILE A 124 4.45 7.20 -2.36
CA ILE A 124 3.36 8.19 -2.48
C ILE A 124 3.59 9.21 -3.59
N SER A 125 4.79 9.26 -4.19
CA SER A 125 5.12 10.21 -5.25
C SER A 125 4.11 10.25 -6.41
N PRO A 126 3.53 9.12 -6.86
CA PRO A 126 2.51 9.13 -7.92
C PRO A 126 1.21 9.84 -7.53
N LEU A 127 0.99 10.08 -6.24
CA LEU A 127 -0.21 10.75 -5.72
C LEU A 127 -0.01 12.25 -5.58
N LEU A 128 1.24 12.73 -5.62
CA LEU A 128 1.57 14.13 -5.42
C LEU A 128 1.42 14.92 -6.71
N HIS A 129 0.88 16.13 -6.62
CA HIS A 129 0.77 17.03 -7.78
C HIS A 129 2.11 17.71 -8.09
N HIS A 130 2.84 18.09 -7.05
CA HIS A 130 4.19 18.60 -7.18
C HIS A 130 5.20 17.53 -6.80
N ILE A 131 6.37 17.54 -7.45
CA ILE A 131 7.46 16.62 -7.13
C ILE A 131 8.04 17.05 -5.76
N ALA A 132 7.38 16.63 -4.69
CA ALA A 132 8.00 16.65 -3.38
C ALA A 132 8.87 15.40 -3.29
N SER A 133 10.18 15.56 -3.37
CA SER A 133 11.07 14.45 -3.11
C SER A 133 10.96 14.05 -1.64
N ASN A 134 10.72 12.78 -1.39
CA ASN A 134 10.79 12.22 -0.05
C ASN A 134 11.42 10.84 -0.13
N GLN A 135 12.70 10.76 0.20
CA GLN A 135 13.52 9.54 0.18
C GLN A 135 13.53 8.82 1.54
N THR A 136 12.65 9.22 2.45
CA THR A 136 12.59 8.68 3.81
C THR A 136 12.06 7.25 3.81
N ILE A 137 12.71 6.38 4.58
CA ILE A 137 12.24 5.05 4.93
C ILE A 137 11.59 5.14 6.32
N TYR A 138 10.34 4.74 6.40
CA TYR A 138 9.56 4.72 7.63
C TYR A 138 9.62 3.31 8.23
N VAL A 139 10.20 3.19 9.41
CA VAL A 139 10.30 1.94 10.18
C VAL A 139 9.34 2.05 11.36
N GLU A 140 8.30 1.25 11.32
CA GLU A 140 7.31 1.22 12.38
C GLU A 140 7.37 -0.10 13.13
N VAL A 141 7.50 -0.01 14.44
CA VAL A 141 7.59 -1.17 15.32
C VAL A 141 6.70 -0.98 16.54
N GLU A 142 6.47 -2.06 17.27
CA GLU A 142 5.74 -2.00 18.55
C GLU A 142 6.35 -0.97 19.47
N LYS A 143 5.51 -0.27 20.24
CA LYS A 143 5.90 0.87 21.08
C LYS A 143 7.08 0.54 21.99
N GLU A 144 7.07 -0.63 22.57
CA GLU A 144 8.06 -1.13 23.51
C GLU A 144 9.44 -1.37 22.87
N ALA A 145 9.46 -1.60 21.55
CA ALA A 145 10.70 -1.85 20.81
C ALA A 145 11.23 -0.58 20.09
N SER A 146 10.43 0.47 20.00
CA SER A 146 10.73 1.58 19.09
C SER A 146 12.01 2.35 19.44
N GLU A 147 12.30 2.58 20.71
CA GLU A 147 13.55 3.24 21.14
C GLU A 147 14.77 2.35 20.90
N PHE A 148 14.67 1.07 21.22
CA PHE A 148 15.74 0.11 20.99
C PHE A 148 16.09 -0.04 19.52
N VAL A 149 15.08 -0.04 18.64
CA VAL A 149 15.28 -0.08 17.19
C VAL A 149 15.94 1.20 16.69
N PHE A 150 15.52 2.35 17.20
CA PHE A 150 16.13 3.64 16.87
C PHE A 150 17.61 3.69 17.29
N ASP A 151 17.92 3.34 18.55
CA ASP A 151 19.29 3.35 19.07
C ASP A 151 20.19 2.38 18.29
N TYR A 152 19.65 1.22 17.92
CA TYR A 152 20.38 0.26 17.11
C TYR A 152 20.73 0.81 15.72
N LEU A 153 19.75 1.38 15.00
CA LEU A 153 19.99 1.97 13.67
C LEU A 153 20.95 3.15 13.73
N LYS A 154 20.84 3.98 14.77
CA LYS A 154 21.75 5.12 14.97
C LYS A 154 23.17 4.67 15.29
N ALA A 155 23.34 3.62 16.08
CA ALA A 155 24.67 3.06 16.40
C ALA A 155 25.36 2.45 15.17
N ASP A 156 24.59 1.95 14.21
CA ASP A 156 25.08 1.43 12.92
C ASP A 156 25.41 2.55 11.90
N GLY A 157 25.43 3.81 12.35
CA GLY A 157 25.77 4.97 11.52
C GLY A 157 24.69 5.43 10.54
N VAL A 158 23.48 4.90 10.69
CA VAL A 158 22.33 5.26 9.84
C VAL A 158 21.76 6.62 10.26
N LYS A 159 21.42 7.47 9.30
CA LYS A 159 20.74 8.76 9.56
C LYS A 159 19.30 8.51 9.99
N ALA A 160 19.11 8.18 11.26
CA ALA A 160 17.82 7.83 11.83
C ALA A 160 17.29 8.94 12.76
N PHE A 161 15.96 9.12 12.75
CA PHE A 161 15.23 10.06 13.60
C PHE A 161 14.10 9.33 14.32
N TYR A 162 13.92 9.62 15.61
CA TYR A 162 12.88 9.02 16.43
C TYR A 162 11.67 9.94 16.52
N LYS A 163 10.56 9.51 15.92
CA LYS A 163 9.28 10.25 15.92
C LYS A 163 9.46 11.74 15.64
N PRO A 164 10.07 12.14 14.51
CA PRO A 164 10.28 13.53 14.22
C PRO A 164 8.95 14.27 14.16
N ASP A 165 8.89 15.43 14.80
CA ASP A 165 7.80 16.37 14.71
C ASP A 165 7.93 17.28 13.48
N GLN A 166 6.94 18.15 13.28
CA GLN A 166 6.92 19.10 12.17
C GLN A 166 8.13 20.04 12.18
N ASP A 167 8.50 20.55 13.34
CA ASP A 167 9.63 21.49 13.46
C ASP A 167 10.96 20.82 13.12
N MET A 168 11.15 19.58 13.56
CA MET A 168 12.33 18.79 13.25
C MET A 168 12.43 18.51 11.74
N VAL A 169 11.31 18.10 11.10
CA VAL A 169 11.29 17.85 9.66
C VAL A 169 11.58 19.13 8.89
N TYR A 170 11.00 20.25 9.27
CA TYR A 170 11.10 21.50 8.53
C TYR A 170 12.51 22.14 8.64
N ARG A 171 13.14 22.05 9.80
CA ARG A 171 14.37 22.79 10.09
C ARG A 171 15.65 21.97 9.93
N TYR A 172 15.58 20.65 10.13
CA TYR A 172 16.79 19.85 10.31
C TYR A 172 16.88 18.64 9.40
N ILE A 173 15.80 18.26 8.69
CA ILE A 173 15.77 17.07 7.87
C ILE A 173 15.62 17.44 6.40
N ASN A 174 16.61 17.05 5.60
CA ASN A 174 16.50 17.12 4.16
C ASN A 174 15.80 15.85 3.65
N LEU A 175 14.55 15.99 3.19
CA LEU A 175 13.76 14.87 2.68
C LEU A 175 14.26 14.34 1.33
N ASP A 176 15.08 15.10 0.59
CA ASP A 176 15.72 14.64 -0.65
C ASP A 176 16.82 13.61 -0.39
N GLU A 177 17.29 13.55 0.85
CA GLU A 177 18.27 12.58 1.28
C GLU A 177 17.57 11.35 1.90
N ARG A 178 18.30 10.24 1.91
CA ARG A 178 17.85 9.04 2.59
C ARG A 178 17.92 9.21 4.10
N ASN A 179 16.77 9.21 4.73
CA ASN A 179 16.61 9.24 6.18
C ASN A 179 15.81 8.01 6.63
N ILE A 180 15.93 7.62 7.88
CA ILE A 180 15.05 6.61 8.49
C ILE A 180 14.26 7.27 9.62
N PHE A 181 12.93 7.20 9.55
CA PHE A 181 12.06 7.62 10.64
C PHE A 181 11.57 6.38 11.40
N VAL A 182 11.94 6.29 12.66
CA VAL A 182 11.47 5.21 13.55
C VAL A 182 10.24 5.70 14.30
N LYS A 183 9.12 4.98 14.13
CA LYS A 183 7.81 5.34 14.68
C LYS A 183 7.16 4.16 15.38
N ASN A 184 6.14 4.41 16.18
CA ASN A 184 5.32 3.35 16.75
C ASN A 184 4.35 2.82 15.72
N LEU A 185 4.32 1.51 15.54
CA LEU A 185 3.27 0.84 14.80
C LEU A 185 1.96 0.90 15.59
N VAL A 186 0.97 1.59 15.02
CA VAL A 186 -0.35 1.67 15.64
C VAL A 186 -1.05 0.31 15.55
N SER A 187 -1.71 -0.10 16.64
CA SER A 187 -2.44 -1.37 16.67
C SER A 187 -3.56 -1.38 15.61
N GLU A 188 -3.82 -2.55 15.04
CA GLU A 188 -4.81 -2.77 13.98
C GLU A 188 -4.52 -2.00 12.67
N ALA A 189 -3.33 -1.43 12.51
CA ALA A 189 -2.92 -0.82 11.25
C ALA A 189 -3.07 -1.81 10.09
N PRO A 190 -3.65 -1.41 8.96
CA PRO A 190 -3.79 -2.29 7.81
C PRO A 190 -2.43 -2.46 7.11
N LEU A 191 -1.95 -3.70 7.11
CA LEU A 191 -0.65 -4.10 6.57
C LEU A 191 -0.83 -5.14 5.46
N GLN A 192 0.17 -5.24 4.60
CA GLN A 192 0.27 -6.26 3.56
C GLN A 192 1.67 -6.87 3.55
N LYS A 193 1.81 -8.04 2.93
CA LYS A 193 3.11 -8.67 2.70
C LYS A 193 3.50 -8.55 1.24
N ILE A 194 4.69 -7.98 1.00
CA ILE A 194 5.32 -7.92 -0.32
C ILE A 194 6.71 -8.56 -0.18
N GLU A 195 6.98 -9.59 -0.98
CA GLU A 195 8.27 -10.32 -0.96
C GLU A 195 8.70 -10.86 0.43
N GLY A 196 7.72 -11.19 1.28
CA GLY A 196 7.97 -11.65 2.64
C GLY A 196 8.09 -10.53 3.68
N ILE A 197 8.20 -9.28 3.24
CA ILE A 197 8.32 -8.08 4.08
C ILE A 197 6.92 -7.58 4.44
N LEU A 198 6.73 -7.19 5.68
CA LEU A 198 5.50 -6.56 6.15
C LEU A 198 5.56 -5.06 5.88
N VAL A 199 4.65 -4.58 5.05
CA VAL A 199 4.61 -3.18 4.60
C VAL A 199 3.23 -2.55 4.82
N SER A 200 3.17 -1.23 4.83
CA SER A 200 1.92 -0.48 4.92
C SER A 200 1.05 -0.67 3.68
N THR A 201 -0.27 -0.76 3.85
CA THR A 201 -1.20 -0.61 2.73
C THR A 201 -1.39 0.87 2.40
N LEU A 202 -1.96 1.16 1.23
CA LEU A 202 -2.26 2.55 0.85
C LEU A 202 -3.24 3.21 1.83
N GLU A 203 -4.24 2.47 2.29
CA GLU A 203 -5.22 2.98 3.26
C GLU A 203 -4.56 3.42 4.56
N LYS A 204 -3.51 2.68 5.02
CA LYS A 204 -2.75 3.10 6.18
C LYS A 204 -1.96 4.37 5.90
N ILE A 205 -1.21 4.39 4.79
CA ILE A 205 -0.37 5.55 4.43
C ILE A 205 -1.22 6.82 4.32
N LEU A 206 -2.39 6.75 3.67
CA LEU A 206 -3.30 7.89 3.55
C LEU A 206 -3.79 8.42 4.91
N VAL A 207 -4.13 7.53 5.84
CA VAL A 207 -4.53 7.96 7.20
C VAL A 207 -3.34 8.56 7.96
N ASP A 208 -2.14 8.00 7.81
CA ASP A 208 -0.95 8.51 8.49
C ASP A 208 -0.53 9.88 7.95
N ILE A 209 -0.60 10.10 6.63
CA ILE A 209 -0.37 11.44 6.04
C ILE A 209 -1.32 12.49 6.66
N TYR A 210 -2.56 12.13 6.91
CA TYR A 210 -3.53 13.03 7.53
C TYR A 210 -3.22 13.32 9.00
N CYS A 211 -2.70 12.34 9.74
CA CYS A 211 -2.55 12.40 11.20
C CYS A 211 -1.17 12.82 11.69
N ASP A 212 -0.10 12.42 10.97
CA ASP A 212 1.25 12.47 11.52
C ASP A 212 1.93 13.80 11.19
N GLN A 213 2.61 14.37 12.19
CA GLN A 213 3.27 15.68 12.07
C GLN A 213 4.44 15.69 11.09
N ASP A 214 5.08 14.54 10.89
CA ASP A 214 6.15 14.38 9.91
C ASP A 214 5.65 14.48 8.45
N PHE A 215 4.33 14.44 8.23
CA PHE A 215 3.68 14.70 6.95
C PHE A 215 2.99 16.06 6.87
N SER A 216 3.27 16.99 7.77
CA SER A 216 2.59 18.30 7.81
C SER A 216 2.63 19.07 6.48
N TYR A 217 3.68 18.88 5.69
CA TYR A 217 3.84 19.47 4.35
C TYR A 217 2.87 18.87 3.29
N LEU A 218 2.22 17.74 3.58
CA LEU A 218 1.23 17.07 2.72
C LEU A 218 -0.20 17.21 3.25
N GLN A 219 -0.42 17.99 4.30
CA GLN A 219 -1.73 18.15 4.93
C GLN A 219 -2.52 19.33 4.32
N GLY A 220 -3.76 19.54 4.78
CA GLY A 220 -4.64 20.57 4.26
C GLY A 220 -5.09 20.26 2.81
N SER A 221 -5.08 21.27 1.95
CA SER A 221 -5.52 21.16 0.56
C SER A 221 -4.69 20.18 -0.28
N GLU A 222 -3.43 19.94 0.09
CA GLU A 222 -2.61 18.95 -0.59
C GLU A 222 -3.09 17.52 -0.29
N TYR A 223 -3.52 17.27 0.95
CA TYR A 223 -4.10 15.98 1.31
C TYR A 223 -5.35 15.63 0.50
N GLU A 224 -6.24 16.61 0.27
CA GLU A 224 -7.45 16.41 -0.53
C GLU A 224 -7.11 15.95 -1.94
N ARG A 225 -6.09 16.57 -2.55
CA ARG A 225 -5.57 16.18 -3.87
C ARG A 225 -4.94 14.80 -3.86
N ILE A 226 -4.19 14.47 -2.82
CA ILE A 226 -3.61 13.13 -2.64
C ILE A 226 -4.72 12.09 -2.55
N ALA A 227 -5.78 12.36 -1.79
CA ALA A 227 -6.93 11.46 -1.65
C ALA A 227 -7.67 11.27 -2.98
N GLU A 228 -7.90 12.34 -3.73
CA GLU A 228 -8.52 12.30 -5.06
C GLU A 228 -7.68 11.48 -6.05
N ASN A 229 -6.37 11.75 -6.14
CA ASN A 229 -5.46 11.00 -6.99
C ASN A 229 -5.41 9.51 -6.60
N ALA A 230 -5.35 9.22 -5.29
CA ALA A 230 -5.36 7.87 -4.80
C ALA A 230 -6.64 7.12 -5.18
N MET A 231 -7.79 7.78 -5.05
CA MET A 231 -9.10 7.23 -5.44
C MET A 231 -9.22 7.03 -6.97
N THR A 232 -8.56 7.87 -7.75
CA THR A 232 -8.57 7.77 -9.21
C THR A 232 -7.68 6.64 -9.71
N ILE A 233 -6.48 6.49 -9.13
CA ILE A 233 -5.45 5.55 -9.59
C ILE A 233 -5.65 4.15 -9.00
N PHE A 234 -6.02 4.09 -7.72
CA PHE A 234 -6.03 2.83 -6.97
C PHE A 234 -7.42 2.45 -6.46
N ASN A 235 -7.60 1.14 -6.31
CA ASN A 235 -8.79 0.59 -5.66
C ASN A 235 -8.61 0.63 -4.14
N ILE A 236 -9.21 1.63 -3.50
CA ILE A 236 -9.11 1.86 -2.05
C ILE A 236 -10.26 1.17 -1.33
N ASN A 237 -9.92 0.37 -0.33
CA ASN A 237 -10.91 -0.21 0.58
C ASN A 237 -11.34 0.82 1.63
N LYS A 238 -12.40 1.60 1.33
CA LYS A 238 -12.94 2.64 2.23
C LYS A 238 -13.26 2.09 3.65
N THR A 239 -13.77 0.87 3.75
CA THR A 239 -14.07 0.24 5.06
C THR A 239 -12.80 0.04 5.88
N LYS A 240 -11.72 -0.47 5.25
CA LYS A 240 -10.43 -0.67 5.88
C LYS A 240 -9.81 0.67 6.31
N LEU A 241 -9.85 1.67 5.43
CA LEU A 241 -9.38 3.03 5.69
C LEU A 241 -10.10 3.65 6.89
N LEU A 242 -11.44 3.66 6.88
CA LEU A 242 -12.24 4.28 7.94
C LEU A 242 -12.14 3.52 9.28
N ARG A 243 -11.92 2.21 9.26
CA ARG A 243 -11.64 1.45 10.49
C ARG A 243 -10.32 1.91 11.13
N TYR A 244 -9.27 2.07 10.32
CA TYR A 244 -8.00 2.57 10.81
C TYR A 244 -8.08 4.05 11.21
N ALA A 245 -8.78 4.88 10.44
CA ALA A 245 -9.05 6.28 10.79
C ALA A 245 -9.77 6.40 12.15
N LYS A 246 -10.71 5.49 12.47
CA LYS A 246 -11.33 5.43 13.80
C LYS A 246 -10.28 5.17 14.89
N ARG A 247 -9.33 4.26 14.63
CA ARG A 247 -8.24 3.96 15.57
C ARG A 247 -7.33 5.16 15.80
N ARG A 248 -7.18 6.02 14.77
CA ARG A 248 -6.40 7.26 14.81
C ARG A 248 -7.19 8.49 15.30
N GLY A 249 -8.50 8.36 15.55
CA GLY A 249 -9.36 9.43 16.06
C GLY A 249 -9.85 10.44 15.02
N VAL A 250 -9.68 10.14 13.71
CA VAL A 250 -9.98 11.06 12.58
C VAL A 250 -11.01 10.48 11.60
N LYS A 251 -11.87 9.58 12.09
CA LYS A 251 -12.82 8.88 11.22
C LYS A 251 -13.83 9.78 10.55
N GLU A 252 -14.40 10.72 11.28
CA GLU A 252 -15.49 11.55 10.76
C GLU A 252 -14.99 12.59 9.75
N GLU A 253 -13.78 13.09 9.95
CA GLU A 253 -13.09 13.99 9.03
C GLU A 253 -12.80 13.26 7.70
N LEU A 254 -12.13 12.12 7.78
CA LEU A 254 -11.80 11.34 6.59
C LEU A 254 -13.05 10.77 5.89
N LYS A 255 -14.10 10.43 6.64
CA LYS A 255 -15.37 10.00 6.05
C LYS A 255 -15.99 11.09 5.17
N LYS A 256 -15.91 12.37 5.57
CA LYS A 256 -16.38 13.49 4.74
C LYS A 256 -15.57 13.54 3.43
N ILE A 257 -14.25 13.61 3.52
CA ILE A 257 -13.37 13.66 2.34
C ILE A 257 -13.64 12.51 1.37
N TYR A 258 -13.65 11.26 1.86
CA TYR A 258 -13.81 10.07 1.00
C TYR A 258 -15.25 9.76 0.55
N ASN A 259 -16.25 10.48 1.03
CA ASN A 259 -17.63 10.38 0.54
C ASN A 259 -17.96 11.49 -0.46
N GLU A 260 -17.25 12.61 -0.43
CA GLU A 260 -17.39 13.71 -1.38
C GLU A 260 -16.61 13.43 -2.68
N LEU A 261 -15.64 12.53 -2.65
CA LEU A 261 -14.89 11.99 -3.81
C LEU A 261 -15.56 10.75 -4.42
#